data_5f04a355310dc892d34351dfec3d0876
#
_entry.id   5f04a355310dc892d34351dfec3d0876
#
_cell.length_a   1.000
_cell.length_b   1.000
_cell.length_c   1.000
_cell.angle_alpha   90.00
_cell.angle_beta   90.00
_cell.angle_gamma   90.00
#
_symmetry.space_group_name_H-M   'P 1'
#
loop_
_entity.id
_entity.type
_entity.pdbx_description
1 polymer ?
#
loop_
_entity_poly.entity_id
_entity_poly.type
_entity_poly.pdbx_seq_one_letter_code
_entity_poly.pdbx_strand_id
1 'polypeptide(L)'
;MNLNKAQQEFVNTLNQPVICIAGAGSGKSSTLIEKMRHLIQDLHIDSSEILAISFTRNSANDLIKKLKEKNITGVTANTFHGICKSICERNGIDMSKQLKLYEIENLFMKIAGEPVKVNDIMNWISKQKNHEIGYDSYSFIESESEYSEEELQEFYRAYELLKKQKQSIDFDDMLIFAKNILSKLPKGNEFQFSYVFVDESQDNNNIQHDLAKLLCSTDNVEYIGDFRQSIYKFRGATVSRFLSFPQNYKNTKTIFMDTNYRSDEEIVRVSNDFVRPYYQEQALYCDMVADSKNKGQVYKSRFIDSEHEARFIVEKIEELINTGDYTVNDFYILYRNNKQSCDVEIKLKEAGIDYIIKSSEGFFEIKQISTIMSILRLGVNYNDDVAYKTILENRVGEVKYLPKTILNKIIFEASSTGESYLDTSVKLDDITPYQDKVLNSLYHLIRDVEDAINLSNPIEDIISYIISKLKLYKEIEETSKSDEEEDMRKSTLQKIKVFAKGKSVQEFIDFAYGNGIKKKNKKNGVNLMTIHASKGLENKVVFLLGVDNDVLPSSKAETELEEVNLMYVGLTRAKNIMYITSTNPSKFYKELNCIDITQLDIIDNITNQEVEEQPKPVKSRLAELLKNNQK
;
A
#
# COMPACT_ATOMS: atom_id res chain seq x y z
N MET A 1 31.38 -3.23 15.13
CA MET A 1 30.67 -4.23 14.29
C MET A 1 31.73 -5.03 13.56
N ASN A 2 31.68 -6.35 13.56
CA ASN A 2 32.60 -7.13 12.74
C ASN A 2 32.06 -7.17 11.32
N LEU A 3 32.67 -6.44 10.41
CA LEU A 3 32.31 -6.44 9.00
C LEU A 3 32.90 -7.71 8.32
N ASN A 4 32.16 -8.33 7.42
CA ASN A 4 32.67 -9.37 6.55
C ASN A 4 33.59 -8.76 5.45
N LYS A 5 34.25 -9.62 4.65
CA LYS A 5 35.17 -9.16 3.62
C LYS A 5 34.57 -8.20 2.61
N ALA A 6 33.36 -8.48 2.12
CA ALA A 6 32.66 -7.63 1.13
C ALA A 6 32.25 -6.27 1.74
N GLN A 7 31.77 -6.29 2.97
CA GLN A 7 31.46 -5.06 3.72
C GLN A 7 32.71 -4.23 3.99
N GLN A 8 33.85 -4.87 4.37
CA GLN A 8 35.14 -4.18 4.53
C GLN A 8 35.64 -3.61 3.20
N GLU A 9 35.51 -4.37 2.10
CA GLU A 9 35.88 -3.90 0.77
C GLU A 9 35.06 -2.65 0.41
N PHE A 10 33.73 -2.65 0.66
CA PHE A 10 32.88 -1.48 0.43
C PHE A 10 33.32 -0.27 1.26
N VAL A 11 33.59 -0.46 2.55
CA VAL A 11 34.04 0.62 3.45
C VAL A 11 35.37 1.21 3.01
N ASN A 12 36.31 0.37 2.58
CA ASN A 12 37.65 0.78 2.21
C ASN A 12 37.81 1.25 0.75
N THR A 13 36.81 1.06 -0.11
CA THR A 13 36.84 1.54 -1.49
C THR A 13 36.59 3.05 -1.51
N LEU A 14 37.55 3.84 -1.99
CA LEU A 14 37.54 5.30 -1.95
C LEU A 14 37.86 5.89 -3.33
N ASN A 15 37.46 7.13 -3.55
CA ASN A 15 37.86 7.95 -4.70
C ASN A 15 37.53 7.33 -6.07
N GLN A 16 36.42 6.60 -6.16
CA GLN A 16 35.91 6.02 -7.39
C GLN A 16 34.39 5.73 -7.27
N PRO A 17 33.69 5.64 -8.38
CA PRO A 17 32.29 5.21 -8.37
C PRO A 17 32.16 3.76 -7.88
N VAL A 18 31.14 3.48 -7.09
CA VAL A 18 30.85 2.14 -6.57
C VAL A 18 29.43 1.73 -6.87
N ILE A 19 29.25 0.51 -7.40
CA ILE A 19 27.97 -0.18 -7.34
C ILE A 19 28.07 -1.36 -6.39
N CYS A 20 27.26 -1.33 -5.35
CA CYS A 20 27.17 -2.40 -4.36
C CYS A 20 25.84 -3.18 -4.56
N ILE A 21 25.96 -4.40 -5.06
CA ILE A 21 24.85 -5.33 -5.16
C ILE A 21 24.66 -5.97 -3.78
N ALA A 22 23.70 -5.44 -3.04
CA ALA A 22 23.51 -5.79 -1.64
C ALA A 22 22.15 -6.48 -1.48
N GLY A 23 22.15 -7.79 -1.41
CA GLY A 23 20.96 -8.60 -1.34
C GLY A 23 20.12 -8.38 -0.08
N ALA A 24 18.97 -9.04 -0.03
CA ALA A 24 18.11 -8.99 1.14
C ALA A 24 18.85 -9.44 2.41
N GLY A 25 18.75 -8.68 3.49
CA GLY A 25 19.39 -9.04 4.78
C GLY A 25 20.92 -8.91 4.82
N SER A 26 21.58 -8.33 3.81
CA SER A 26 23.05 -8.22 3.75
C SER A 26 23.68 -7.13 4.65
N GLY A 27 22.86 -6.40 5.42
CA GLY A 27 23.35 -5.34 6.29
C GLY A 27 23.67 -4.02 5.57
N LYS A 28 23.03 -3.74 4.41
CA LYS A 28 23.21 -2.50 3.61
C LYS A 28 23.36 -1.23 4.44
N SER A 29 22.34 -0.90 5.22
CA SER A 29 22.29 0.36 5.99
C SER A 29 23.39 0.43 7.06
N SER A 30 23.71 -0.68 7.70
CA SER A 30 24.77 -0.74 8.71
C SER A 30 26.14 -0.53 8.10
N THR A 31 26.39 -1.12 6.93
CA THR A 31 27.65 -0.98 6.19
C THR A 31 27.81 0.44 5.65
N LEU A 32 26.72 1.06 5.16
CA LEU A 32 26.70 2.44 4.72
C LEU A 32 27.07 3.41 5.87
N ILE A 33 26.49 3.21 7.04
CA ILE A 33 26.82 4.00 8.24
C ILE A 33 28.29 3.84 8.63
N GLU A 34 28.83 2.62 8.55
CA GLU A 34 30.21 2.34 8.88
C GLU A 34 31.18 3.00 7.88
N LYS A 35 30.81 3.04 6.59
CA LYS A 35 31.58 3.78 5.58
C LYS A 35 31.59 5.29 5.87
N MET A 36 30.45 5.88 6.19
CA MET A 36 30.40 7.30 6.58
C MET A 36 31.22 7.57 7.85
N ARG A 37 31.15 6.65 8.83
CA ARG A 37 31.99 6.74 10.01
C ARG A 37 33.50 6.75 9.64
N HIS A 38 33.91 5.82 8.78
CA HIS A 38 35.29 5.71 8.30
C HIS A 38 35.75 6.99 7.59
N LEU A 39 34.92 7.54 6.68
CA LEU A 39 35.22 8.79 5.99
C LEU A 39 35.45 9.96 6.97
N ILE A 40 34.57 10.10 7.97
CA ILE A 40 34.55 11.26 8.86
C ILE A 40 35.57 11.12 9.99
N GLN A 41 35.55 9.98 10.70
CA GLN A 41 36.36 9.81 11.91
C GLN A 41 37.79 9.35 11.63
N ASP A 42 37.99 8.48 10.63
CA ASP A 42 39.29 7.91 10.34
C ASP A 42 40.02 8.71 9.25
N LEU A 43 39.34 9.22 8.24
CA LEU A 43 39.92 9.97 7.11
C LEU A 43 39.71 11.48 7.20
N HIS A 44 39.01 11.96 8.23
CA HIS A 44 38.78 13.39 8.50
C HIS A 44 38.09 14.17 7.37
N ILE A 45 37.24 13.50 6.57
CA ILE A 45 36.40 14.17 5.59
C ILE A 45 35.31 14.97 6.34
N ASP A 46 35.09 16.22 5.92
CA ASP A 46 34.02 17.03 6.52
C ASP A 46 32.67 16.38 6.29
N SER A 47 31.90 16.21 7.34
CA SER A 47 30.58 15.59 7.28
C SER A 47 29.59 16.36 6.38
N SER A 48 29.80 17.67 6.20
CA SER A 48 28.99 18.50 5.29
C SER A 48 29.23 18.19 3.81
N GLU A 49 30.33 17.52 3.47
CA GLU A 49 30.63 17.07 2.12
C GLU A 49 30.02 15.71 1.76
N ILE A 50 29.22 15.13 2.65
CA ILE A 50 28.61 13.81 2.46
C ILE A 50 27.11 13.94 2.34
N LEU A 51 26.58 13.41 1.22
CA LEU A 51 25.15 13.28 0.96
C LEU A 51 24.74 11.82 0.96
N ALA A 52 23.72 11.48 1.74
CA ALA A 52 23.05 10.19 1.73
C ALA A 52 21.61 10.33 1.26
N ILE A 53 21.27 9.68 0.15
CA ILE A 53 19.95 9.71 -0.43
C ILE A 53 19.24 8.40 -0.12
N SER A 54 18.06 8.50 0.48
CA SER A 54 17.17 7.35 0.77
C SER A 54 15.86 7.46 0.01
N PHE A 55 15.22 6.33 -0.25
CA PHE A 55 13.96 6.30 -1.01
C PHE A 55 12.80 6.98 -0.26
N THR A 56 12.73 6.84 1.08
CA THR A 56 11.67 7.44 1.90
C THR A 56 12.22 8.39 2.95
N ARG A 57 11.37 9.35 3.39
CA ARG A 57 11.70 10.26 4.51
C ARG A 57 11.97 9.49 5.81
N ASN A 58 11.23 8.40 6.06
CA ASN A 58 11.43 7.58 7.24
C ASN A 58 12.81 6.92 7.23
N SER A 59 13.23 6.36 6.09
CA SER A 59 14.56 5.76 5.93
C SER A 59 15.67 6.80 6.11
N ALA A 60 15.50 8.02 5.57
CA ALA A 60 16.46 9.11 5.77
C ALA A 60 16.56 9.52 7.24
N ASN A 61 15.42 9.66 7.94
CA ASN A 61 15.39 9.99 9.37
C ASN A 61 16.03 8.88 10.24
N ASP A 62 15.79 7.62 9.89
CA ASP A 62 16.39 6.46 10.57
C ASP A 62 17.90 6.44 10.39
N LEU A 63 18.39 6.78 9.19
CA LEU A 63 19.81 6.91 8.91
C LEU A 63 20.44 8.02 9.79
N ILE A 64 19.83 9.21 9.85
CA ILE A 64 20.27 10.31 10.71
C ILE A 64 20.32 9.87 12.18
N LYS A 65 19.27 9.17 12.65
CA LYS A 65 19.24 8.68 14.03
C LYS A 65 20.40 7.73 14.32
N LYS A 66 20.64 6.75 13.46
CA LYS A 66 21.73 5.77 13.60
C LYS A 66 23.11 6.41 13.51
N LEU A 67 23.28 7.46 12.68
CA LEU A 67 24.52 8.24 12.63
C LEU A 67 24.75 8.98 13.96
N LYS A 68 23.73 9.60 14.52
CA LYS A 68 23.80 10.26 15.84
C LYS A 68 24.17 9.30 16.97
N GLU A 69 23.67 8.06 16.95
CA GLU A 69 24.04 7.00 17.90
C GLU A 69 25.55 6.65 17.84
N LYS A 70 26.19 6.92 16.71
CA LYS A 70 27.66 6.80 16.52
C LYS A 70 28.42 8.11 16.68
N ASN A 71 27.79 9.15 17.25
CA ASN A 71 28.34 10.50 17.41
C ASN A 71 28.73 11.17 16.07
N ILE A 72 28.02 10.89 14.99
CA ILE A 72 28.20 11.51 13.69
C ILE A 72 27.07 12.49 13.44
N THR A 73 27.43 13.76 13.20
CA THR A 73 26.50 14.84 12.87
C THR A 73 27.02 15.59 11.63
N GLY A 74 26.16 16.36 10.98
CA GLY A 74 26.55 17.19 9.82
C GLY A 74 26.35 16.54 8.46
N VAL A 75 26.21 15.19 8.40
CA VAL A 75 25.86 14.50 7.14
C VAL A 75 24.47 14.94 6.67
N THR A 76 24.37 15.30 5.39
CA THR A 76 23.07 15.57 4.76
C THR A 76 22.42 14.26 4.37
N ALA A 77 21.31 13.89 5.03
CA ALA A 77 20.52 12.72 4.63
C ALA A 77 19.09 13.15 4.28
N ASN A 78 18.63 12.83 3.06
CA ASN A 78 17.32 13.23 2.58
C ASN A 78 16.82 12.30 1.45
N THR A 79 15.62 12.55 0.93
CA THR A 79 15.13 11.97 -0.33
C THR A 79 15.51 12.86 -1.51
N PHE A 80 15.50 12.34 -2.75
CA PHE A 80 15.68 13.17 -3.94
C PHE A 80 14.74 14.39 -3.95
N HIS A 81 13.45 14.18 -3.72
CA HIS A 81 12.48 15.28 -3.67
C HIS A 81 12.79 16.31 -2.58
N GLY A 82 13.27 15.88 -1.42
CA GLY A 82 13.65 16.80 -0.36
C GLY A 82 14.84 17.69 -0.73
N ILE A 83 15.84 17.13 -1.41
CA ILE A 83 17.00 17.87 -1.91
C ILE A 83 16.57 18.81 -3.04
N CYS A 84 15.83 18.30 -4.04
CA CYS A 84 15.35 19.08 -5.18
C CYS A 84 14.47 20.24 -4.75
N LYS A 85 13.61 20.04 -3.75
CA LYS A 85 12.82 21.12 -3.15
C LYS A 85 13.72 22.25 -2.63
N SER A 86 14.74 21.91 -1.84
CA SER A 86 15.69 22.91 -1.32
C SER A 86 16.43 23.67 -2.43
N ILE A 87 16.84 22.96 -3.50
CA ILE A 87 17.50 23.58 -4.66
C ILE A 87 16.54 24.56 -5.36
N CYS A 88 15.31 24.15 -5.63
CA CYS A 88 14.29 24.98 -6.28
C CYS A 88 13.96 26.22 -5.45
N GLU A 89 13.72 26.08 -4.14
CA GLU A 89 13.38 27.19 -3.25
C GLU A 89 14.52 28.22 -3.16
N ARG A 90 15.78 27.78 -3.07
CA ARG A 90 16.95 28.68 -3.08
C ARG A 90 17.14 29.41 -4.40
N ASN A 91 16.58 28.88 -5.50
CA ASN A 91 16.57 29.52 -6.82
C ASN A 91 15.26 30.27 -7.11
N GLY A 92 14.45 30.56 -6.08
CA GLY A 92 13.26 31.41 -6.18
C GLY A 92 12.03 30.74 -6.79
N ILE A 93 12.00 29.40 -6.88
CA ILE A 93 10.85 28.64 -7.35
C ILE A 93 9.95 28.31 -6.17
N ASP A 94 8.70 28.81 -6.19
CA ASP A 94 7.71 28.52 -5.16
C ASP A 94 7.18 27.09 -5.28
N MET A 95 7.57 26.23 -4.34
CA MET A 95 7.19 24.82 -4.28
C MET A 95 5.91 24.55 -3.48
N SER A 96 5.21 25.60 -3.00
CA SER A 96 4.07 25.46 -2.10
C SER A 96 2.75 25.17 -2.83
N LYS A 97 2.65 25.54 -4.10
CA LYS A 97 1.41 25.46 -4.87
C LYS A 97 1.35 24.17 -5.69
N GLN A 98 0.40 23.31 -5.35
CA GLN A 98 0.06 22.11 -6.12
C GLN A 98 -1.41 22.15 -6.51
N LEU A 99 -1.75 21.59 -7.67
CA LEU A 99 -3.14 21.40 -8.06
C LEU A 99 -3.80 20.41 -7.10
N LYS A 100 -5.04 20.70 -6.73
CA LYS A 100 -5.85 19.79 -5.94
C LYS A 100 -6.47 18.73 -6.84
N LEU A 101 -6.66 17.53 -6.32
CA LEU A 101 -7.18 16.41 -7.10
C LEU A 101 -8.50 16.76 -7.82
N TYR A 102 -9.44 17.43 -7.14
CA TYR A 102 -10.71 17.82 -7.76
C TYR A 102 -10.56 18.79 -8.95
N GLU A 103 -9.48 19.57 -9.01
CA GLU A 103 -9.21 20.49 -10.13
C GLU A 103 -8.76 19.71 -11.36
N ILE A 104 -7.98 18.64 -11.14
CA ILE A 104 -7.53 17.73 -12.18
C ILE A 104 -8.72 16.89 -12.69
N GLU A 105 -9.51 16.33 -11.76
CA GLU A 105 -10.74 15.59 -12.08
C GLU A 105 -11.70 16.40 -12.94
N ASN A 106 -12.00 17.64 -12.54
CA ASN A 106 -12.86 18.54 -13.29
C ASN A 106 -12.30 18.90 -14.67
N LEU A 107 -10.97 19.07 -14.78
CA LEU A 107 -10.32 19.34 -16.05
C LEU A 107 -10.50 18.17 -17.02
N PHE A 108 -10.17 16.97 -16.58
CA PHE A 108 -10.20 15.77 -17.41
C PHE A 108 -11.63 15.38 -17.78
N MET A 109 -12.58 15.45 -16.85
CA MET A 109 -14.01 15.26 -17.15
C MET A 109 -14.53 16.27 -18.19
N LYS A 110 -14.07 17.51 -18.15
CA LYS A 110 -14.49 18.52 -19.15
C LYS A 110 -13.96 18.19 -20.55
N ILE A 111 -12.78 17.61 -20.66
CA ILE A 111 -12.18 17.21 -21.94
C ILE A 111 -12.87 15.97 -22.49
N ALA A 112 -13.03 14.93 -21.67
CA ALA A 112 -13.64 13.67 -22.09
C ALA A 112 -15.16 13.75 -22.26
N GLY A 113 -15.84 14.69 -21.58
CA GLY A 113 -17.31 14.77 -21.55
C GLY A 113 -17.97 13.74 -20.60
N GLU A 114 -17.20 12.89 -19.97
CA GLU A 114 -17.62 11.82 -19.06
C GLU A 114 -16.60 11.61 -17.90
N PRO A 115 -16.94 10.87 -16.85
CA PRO A 115 -16.00 10.51 -15.79
C PRO A 115 -14.81 9.73 -16.33
N VAL A 116 -13.61 10.07 -15.86
CA VAL A 116 -12.34 9.45 -16.30
C VAL A 116 -11.56 8.86 -15.13
N LYS A 117 -10.69 7.89 -15.42
CA LYS A 117 -9.77 7.30 -14.44
C LYS A 117 -8.53 8.19 -14.26
N VAL A 118 -8.67 9.22 -13.46
CA VAL A 118 -7.65 10.28 -13.27
C VAL A 118 -6.28 9.72 -12.89
N ASN A 119 -6.23 8.68 -12.06
CA ASN A 119 -4.94 8.10 -11.64
C ASN A 119 -4.19 7.45 -12.81
N ASP A 120 -4.89 6.80 -13.73
CA ASP A 120 -4.27 6.13 -14.88
C ASP A 120 -3.67 7.17 -15.84
N ILE A 121 -4.42 8.24 -16.09
CA ILE A 121 -3.93 9.38 -16.88
C ILE A 121 -2.72 10.04 -16.20
N MET A 122 -2.79 10.29 -14.89
CA MET A 122 -1.68 10.92 -14.15
C MET A 122 -0.45 10.02 -14.07
N ASN A 123 -0.61 8.72 -13.96
CA ASN A 123 0.50 7.76 -14.02
C ASN A 123 1.19 7.79 -15.39
N TRP A 124 0.39 7.83 -16.46
CA TRP A 124 0.93 7.96 -17.81
C TRP A 124 1.71 9.29 -17.98
N ILE A 125 1.15 10.43 -17.54
CA ILE A 125 1.82 11.73 -17.56
C ILE A 125 3.15 11.70 -16.79
N SER A 126 3.13 11.13 -15.57
CA SER A 126 4.34 10.99 -14.75
C SER A 126 5.39 10.12 -15.44
N LYS A 127 4.99 9.04 -16.12
CA LYS A 127 5.89 8.20 -16.92
C LYS A 127 6.57 8.99 -18.02
N GLN A 128 5.82 9.81 -18.78
CA GLN A 128 6.40 10.68 -19.82
C GLN A 128 7.39 11.69 -19.20
N LYS A 129 7.01 12.38 -18.14
CA LYS A 129 7.86 13.37 -17.46
C LYS A 129 9.15 12.76 -16.92
N ASN A 130 9.10 11.54 -16.35
CA ASN A 130 10.27 10.82 -15.85
C ASN A 130 11.26 10.41 -16.98
N HIS A 131 10.81 10.44 -18.25
CA HIS A 131 11.65 10.28 -19.43
C HIS A 131 11.94 11.63 -20.14
N GLU A 132 11.58 12.74 -19.50
CA GLU A 132 11.75 14.10 -20.03
C GLU A 132 11.02 14.35 -21.35
N ILE A 133 9.91 13.63 -21.58
CA ILE A 133 9.03 13.80 -22.74
C ILE A 133 7.97 14.84 -22.38
N GLY A 134 7.99 15.97 -23.09
CA GLY A 134 7.03 17.05 -22.92
C GLY A 134 5.70 16.76 -23.61
N TYR A 135 4.64 17.48 -23.23
CA TYR A 135 3.30 17.33 -23.81
C TYR A 135 3.20 17.69 -25.29
N ASP A 136 4.20 18.36 -25.85
CA ASP A 136 4.33 18.77 -27.26
C ASP A 136 5.25 17.86 -28.08
N SER A 137 5.69 16.72 -27.50
CA SER A 137 6.51 15.73 -28.19
C SER A 137 5.75 15.00 -29.29
N TYR A 138 6.49 14.51 -30.30
CA TYR A 138 5.92 13.73 -31.42
C TYR A 138 5.81 12.23 -31.13
N SER A 139 6.43 11.75 -30.08
CA SER A 139 6.37 10.34 -29.66
C SER A 139 6.36 10.24 -28.15
N PHE A 140 5.60 9.29 -27.65
CA PHE A 140 5.43 9.01 -26.24
C PHE A 140 5.83 7.57 -25.92
N ILE A 141 6.07 7.28 -24.64
CA ILE A 141 6.28 5.92 -24.20
C ILE A 141 4.92 5.25 -24.10
N GLU A 142 4.75 4.17 -24.82
CA GLU A 142 3.56 3.35 -24.79
C GLU A 142 3.25 2.82 -23.37
N SER A 143 1.99 2.74 -23.06
CA SER A 143 1.49 2.02 -21.91
C SER A 143 0.11 1.45 -22.22
N GLU A 144 -0.23 0.35 -21.62
CA GLU A 144 -1.60 -0.15 -21.67
C GLU A 144 -2.53 0.86 -20.99
N SER A 145 -3.45 1.40 -21.73
CA SER A 145 -4.44 2.38 -21.29
C SER A 145 -5.74 2.15 -22.06
N GLU A 146 -6.86 2.46 -21.45
CA GLU A 146 -8.16 2.50 -22.13
C GLU A 146 -8.31 3.75 -23.03
N TYR A 147 -7.43 4.75 -22.82
CA TYR A 147 -7.40 6.00 -23.61
C TYR A 147 -6.42 5.88 -24.76
N SER A 148 -6.77 6.46 -25.91
CA SER A 148 -5.86 6.57 -27.06
C SER A 148 -4.68 7.50 -26.74
N GLU A 149 -3.60 7.39 -27.53
CA GLU A 149 -2.42 8.25 -27.34
C GLU A 149 -2.77 9.72 -27.54
N GLU A 150 -3.66 10.03 -28.49
CA GLU A 150 -4.13 11.40 -28.75
C GLU A 150 -4.90 11.98 -27.57
N GLU A 151 -5.79 11.20 -26.94
CA GLU A 151 -6.52 11.61 -25.73
C GLU A 151 -5.57 11.85 -24.56
N LEU A 152 -4.63 10.93 -24.33
CA LEU A 152 -3.63 11.07 -23.28
C LEU A 152 -2.76 12.30 -23.48
N GLN A 153 -2.38 12.61 -24.73
CA GLN A 153 -1.63 13.82 -25.07
C GLN A 153 -2.46 15.09 -24.81
N GLU A 154 -3.76 15.08 -25.13
CA GLU A 154 -4.65 16.20 -24.84
C GLU A 154 -4.79 16.45 -23.33
N PHE A 155 -4.99 15.39 -22.54
CA PHE A 155 -5.00 15.48 -21.07
C PHE A 155 -3.68 16.04 -20.54
N TYR A 156 -2.56 15.56 -21.02
CA TYR A 156 -1.24 16.03 -20.60
C TYR A 156 -1.04 17.53 -20.92
N ARG A 157 -1.37 17.93 -22.14
CA ARG A 157 -1.32 19.35 -22.56
C ARG A 157 -2.18 20.23 -21.66
N ALA A 158 -3.44 19.83 -21.44
CA ALA A 158 -4.37 20.59 -20.62
C ALA A 158 -3.90 20.68 -19.16
N TYR A 159 -3.38 19.58 -18.60
CA TYR A 159 -2.80 19.54 -17.26
C TYR A 159 -1.64 20.53 -17.10
N GLU A 160 -0.68 20.53 -18.03
CA GLU A 160 0.46 21.45 -18.01
C GLU A 160 0.04 22.93 -18.19
N LEU A 161 -0.97 23.19 -19.03
CA LEU A 161 -1.51 24.55 -19.19
C LEU A 161 -2.21 25.03 -17.92
N LEU A 162 -2.99 24.16 -17.24
CA LEU A 162 -3.62 24.50 -15.96
C LEU A 162 -2.57 24.78 -14.88
N LYS A 163 -1.50 23.99 -14.80
CA LYS A 163 -0.38 24.25 -13.87
C LYS A 163 0.25 25.61 -14.14
N LYS A 164 0.54 25.94 -15.40
CA LYS A 164 1.09 27.25 -15.79
C LYS A 164 0.16 28.40 -15.39
N GLN A 165 -1.15 28.27 -15.66
CA GLN A 165 -2.15 29.28 -15.31
C GLN A 165 -2.23 29.53 -13.80
N LYS A 166 -2.13 28.47 -12.99
CA LYS A 166 -2.21 28.53 -11.53
C LYS A 166 -0.86 28.74 -10.84
N GLN A 167 0.21 28.82 -11.60
CA GLN A 167 1.59 28.85 -11.08
C GLN A 167 1.85 27.72 -10.10
N SER A 168 1.36 26.52 -10.42
CA SER A 168 1.49 25.30 -9.62
C SER A 168 2.48 24.35 -10.26
N ILE A 169 3.04 23.46 -9.43
CA ILE A 169 4.02 22.47 -9.81
C ILE A 169 3.63 21.11 -9.22
N ASP A 170 4.11 20.04 -9.82
CA ASP A 170 3.98 18.69 -9.27
C ASP A 170 5.34 18.13 -8.82
N PHE A 171 5.33 16.89 -8.33
CA PHE A 171 6.53 16.24 -7.84
C PHE A 171 7.56 15.94 -8.93
N ASP A 172 7.11 15.66 -10.17
CA ASP A 172 8.00 15.39 -11.29
C ASP A 172 8.68 16.69 -11.76
N ASP A 173 7.95 17.82 -11.77
CA ASP A 173 8.53 19.14 -12.08
C ASP A 173 9.67 19.48 -11.13
N MET A 174 9.55 19.13 -9.87
CA MET A 174 10.57 19.39 -8.86
C MET A 174 11.91 18.76 -9.22
N LEU A 175 11.88 17.50 -9.70
CA LEU A 175 13.08 16.80 -10.14
C LEU A 175 13.66 17.43 -11.41
N ILE A 176 12.79 17.74 -12.40
CA ILE A 176 13.18 18.35 -13.67
C ILE A 176 13.80 19.73 -13.46
N PHE A 177 13.18 20.57 -12.64
CA PHE A 177 13.69 21.93 -12.37
C PHE A 177 15.04 21.88 -11.63
N ALA A 178 15.16 21.04 -10.61
CA ALA A 178 16.43 20.87 -9.91
C ALA A 178 17.55 20.38 -10.86
N LYS A 179 17.26 19.39 -11.72
CA LYS A 179 18.18 18.93 -12.76
C LYS A 179 18.61 20.07 -13.69
N ASN A 180 17.66 20.87 -14.19
CA ASN A 180 17.92 21.99 -15.08
C ASN A 180 18.74 23.11 -14.42
N ILE A 181 18.54 23.36 -13.11
CA ILE A 181 19.35 24.31 -12.34
C ILE A 181 20.77 23.78 -12.22
N LEU A 182 20.94 22.56 -11.71
CA LEU A 182 22.25 21.95 -11.47
C LEU A 182 23.09 21.82 -12.75
N SER A 183 22.45 21.51 -13.89
CA SER A 183 23.13 21.39 -15.19
C SER A 183 23.75 22.69 -15.70
N LYS A 184 23.26 23.85 -15.22
CA LYS A 184 23.75 25.19 -15.60
C LYS A 184 24.78 25.74 -14.62
N LEU A 185 24.91 25.15 -13.45
CA LEU A 185 25.85 25.60 -12.43
C LEU A 185 27.26 25.02 -12.68
N PRO A 186 28.32 25.76 -12.33
CA PRO A 186 29.68 25.25 -12.43
C PRO A 186 29.90 24.06 -11.48
N LYS A 187 30.87 23.22 -11.81
CA LYS A 187 31.33 22.14 -10.90
C LYS A 187 31.91 22.77 -9.64
N GLY A 188 31.63 22.18 -8.48
CA GLY A 188 32.01 22.71 -7.17
C GLY A 188 31.05 23.76 -6.61
N ASN A 189 29.79 23.86 -7.14
CA ASN A 189 28.79 24.75 -6.60
C ASN A 189 28.27 24.32 -5.22
N GLU A 190 27.55 25.21 -4.54
CA GLU A 190 27.05 25.02 -3.17
C GLU A 190 26.08 23.85 -2.95
N PHE A 191 25.54 23.24 -4.02
CA PHE A 191 24.62 22.11 -3.95
C PHE A 191 25.32 20.76 -4.13
N GLN A 192 26.63 20.75 -4.38
CA GLN A 192 27.39 19.54 -4.65
C GLN A 192 28.13 19.04 -3.41
N PHE A 193 28.31 17.72 -3.37
CA PHE A 193 28.96 16.98 -2.29
C PHE A 193 30.16 16.21 -2.85
N SER A 194 31.17 15.96 -2.04
CA SER A 194 32.32 15.14 -2.44
C SER A 194 32.00 13.64 -2.47
N TYR A 195 31.02 13.19 -1.67
CA TYR A 195 30.52 11.82 -1.63
C TYR A 195 29.01 11.79 -1.70
N VAL A 196 28.46 11.03 -2.63
CA VAL A 196 26.99 10.85 -2.80
C VAL A 196 26.66 9.37 -2.71
N PHE A 197 25.96 9.00 -1.66
CA PHE A 197 25.45 7.64 -1.43
C PHE A 197 23.98 7.59 -1.79
N VAL A 198 23.57 6.58 -2.57
CA VAL A 198 22.18 6.38 -2.98
C VAL A 198 21.75 4.98 -2.54
N ASP A 199 20.97 4.92 -1.48
CA ASP A 199 20.39 3.68 -0.95
C ASP A 199 19.13 3.30 -1.74
N GLU A 200 18.84 2.01 -1.87
CA GLU A 200 17.75 1.45 -2.66
C GLU A 200 17.73 1.99 -4.11
N SER A 201 18.92 2.15 -4.70
CA SER A 201 19.10 2.84 -5.99
C SER A 201 18.44 2.13 -7.18
N GLN A 202 18.03 0.86 -7.06
CA GLN A 202 17.23 0.14 -8.04
C GLN A 202 15.82 0.69 -8.21
N ASP A 203 15.34 1.53 -7.28
CA ASP A 203 14.01 2.15 -7.34
C ASP A 203 14.02 3.56 -7.95
N ASN A 204 15.19 4.04 -8.37
CA ASN A 204 15.33 5.37 -8.95
C ASN A 204 14.79 5.44 -10.38
N ASN A 205 14.21 6.58 -10.73
CA ASN A 205 13.86 6.92 -12.10
C ASN A 205 15.05 7.57 -12.86
N ASN A 206 14.89 7.80 -14.17
CA ASN A 206 15.96 8.34 -15.01
C ASN A 206 16.50 9.68 -14.50
N ILE A 207 15.62 10.60 -14.11
CA ILE A 207 16.01 11.93 -13.62
C ILE A 207 16.79 11.83 -12.32
N GLN A 208 16.41 10.93 -11.43
CA GLN A 208 17.10 10.72 -10.16
C GLN A 208 18.52 10.16 -10.35
N HIS A 209 18.72 9.29 -11.34
CA HIS A 209 20.07 8.85 -11.73
C HIS A 209 20.95 9.99 -12.22
N ASP A 210 20.39 10.89 -13.05
CA ASP A 210 21.13 12.07 -13.52
C ASP A 210 21.40 13.06 -12.38
N LEU A 211 20.44 13.27 -11.49
CA LEU A 211 20.59 14.10 -10.30
C LEU A 211 21.69 13.61 -9.37
N ALA A 212 21.79 12.29 -9.13
CA ALA A 212 22.86 11.72 -8.30
C ALA A 212 24.25 12.10 -8.83
N LYS A 213 24.43 12.11 -10.17
CA LYS A 213 25.66 12.53 -10.83
C LYS A 213 25.91 14.04 -10.69
N LEU A 214 24.87 14.86 -10.89
CA LEU A 214 24.97 16.31 -10.81
C LEU A 214 25.22 16.83 -9.40
N LEU A 215 24.75 16.10 -8.38
CA LEU A 215 24.97 16.42 -6.97
C LEU A 215 26.37 16.04 -6.47
N CYS A 216 27.16 15.30 -7.25
CA CYS A 216 28.52 14.93 -6.89
C CYS A 216 29.54 15.87 -7.56
N SER A 217 30.39 16.51 -6.76
CA SER A 217 31.49 17.37 -7.23
C SER A 217 32.71 16.59 -7.72
N THR A 218 32.81 15.33 -7.29
CA THR A 218 33.84 14.36 -7.67
C THR A 218 33.21 13.26 -8.52
N ASP A 219 33.81 12.08 -8.56
CA ASP A 219 33.20 10.90 -9.15
C ASP A 219 32.80 9.85 -8.07
N ASN A 220 32.76 10.24 -6.78
CA ASN A 220 32.41 9.36 -5.66
C ASN A 220 30.89 9.20 -5.54
N VAL A 221 30.25 8.67 -6.57
CA VAL A 221 28.85 8.27 -6.55
C VAL A 221 28.78 6.80 -6.22
N GLU A 222 28.04 6.45 -5.17
CA GLU A 222 27.96 5.08 -4.68
C GLU A 222 26.50 4.62 -4.63
N TYR A 223 26.19 3.64 -5.47
CA TYR A 223 24.88 3.00 -5.53
C TYR A 223 24.86 1.73 -4.70
N ILE A 224 23.86 1.63 -3.86
CA ILE A 224 23.64 0.45 -3.01
C ILE A 224 22.21 -0.02 -3.28
N GLY A 225 22.05 -1.29 -3.64
CA GLY A 225 20.73 -1.81 -3.98
C GLY A 225 20.72 -3.27 -4.37
N ASP A 226 19.52 -3.77 -4.62
CA ASP A 226 19.24 -5.11 -5.12
C ASP A 226 18.18 -5.04 -6.21
N PHE A 227 18.56 -5.25 -7.47
CA PHE A 227 17.63 -5.18 -8.60
C PHE A 227 16.48 -6.21 -8.50
N ARG A 228 16.66 -7.32 -7.78
CA ARG A 228 15.62 -8.31 -7.46
C ARG A 228 14.55 -7.78 -6.51
N GLN A 229 14.79 -6.63 -5.86
CA GLN A 229 13.86 -5.95 -4.98
C GLN A 229 13.26 -4.68 -5.61
N SER A 230 13.44 -4.46 -6.91
CA SER A 230 12.80 -3.34 -7.61
C SER A 230 11.34 -3.66 -7.90
N ILE A 231 10.44 -3.00 -7.16
CA ILE A 231 8.99 -3.22 -7.20
C ILE A 231 8.20 -1.92 -7.41
N TYR A 232 8.86 -0.85 -7.88
CA TYR A 232 8.26 0.47 -8.09
C TYR A 232 8.36 0.95 -9.54
N LYS A 233 8.35 0.01 -10.52
CA LYS A 233 8.35 0.35 -11.95
C LYS A 233 7.16 1.23 -12.31
N PHE A 234 5.98 0.96 -11.75
CA PHE A 234 4.77 1.77 -11.90
C PHE A 234 4.93 3.23 -11.42
N ARG A 235 5.99 3.54 -10.64
CA ARG A 235 6.41 4.90 -10.25
C ARG A 235 7.56 5.43 -11.09
N GLY A 236 7.88 4.79 -12.20
CA GLY A 236 8.95 5.19 -13.11
C GLY A 236 10.35 4.68 -12.75
N ALA A 237 10.49 3.75 -11.80
CA ALA A 237 11.80 3.15 -11.50
C ALA A 237 12.42 2.50 -12.75
N THR A 238 13.70 2.77 -12.99
CA THR A 238 14.41 2.34 -14.19
C THR A 238 15.59 1.43 -13.81
N VAL A 239 15.30 0.12 -13.63
CA VAL A 239 16.30 -0.88 -13.22
C VAL A 239 17.45 -0.98 -14.23
N SER A 240 17.20 -0.79 -15.52
CA SER A 240 18.26 -0.80 -16.55
C SER A 240 19.35 0.25 -16.29
N ARG A 241 19.02 1.41 -15.73
CA ARG A 241 19.98 2.46 -15.35
C ARG A 241 20.83 2.02 -14.14
N PHE A 242 20.25 1.31 -13.19
CA PHE A 242 21.01 0.71 -12.09
C PHE A 242 21.98 -0.36 -12.62
N LEU A 243 21.49 -1.28 -13.45
CA LEU A 243 22.31 -2.36 -14.02
C LEU A 243 23.42 -1.84 -14.96
N SER A 244 23.20 -0.72 -15.65
CA SER A 244 24.17 -0.08 -16.52
C SER A 244 25.11 0.92 -15.80
N PHE A 245 25.09 0.98 -14.48
CA PHE A 245 25.94 1.89 -13.72
C PHE A 245 27.46 1.76 -14.07
N PRO A 246 28.03 0.53 -14.21
CA PRO A 246 29.42 0.38 -14.58
C PRO A 246 29.77 0.92 -15.98
N GLN A 247 28.81 1.01 -16.89
CA GLN A 247 28.99 1.58 -18.22
C GLN A 247 28.89 3.12 -18.20
N ASN A 248 28.11 3.66 -17.26
CA ASN A 248 27.86 5.11 -17.13
C ASN A 248 28.95 5.85 -16.34
N TYR A 249 29.70 5.14 -15.50
CA TYR A 249 30.78 5.69 -14.68
C TYR A 249 32.08 4.95 -14.95
N LYS A 250 33.12 5.68 -15.39
CA LYS A 250 34.45 5.09 -15.64
C LYS A 250 35.07 4.61 -14.33
N ASN A 251 35.84 3.52 -14.40
CA ASN A 251 36.56 2.93 -13.25
C ASN A 251 35.62 2.52 -12.09
N THR A 252 34.39 2.12 -12.39
CA THR A 252 33.45 1.66 -11.37
C THR A 252 33.95 0.39 -10.67
N LYS A 253 33.93 0.40 -9.36
CA LYS A 253 34.09 -0.79 -8.54
C LYS A 253 32.74 -1.46 -8.32
N THR A 254 32.63 -2.73 -8.68
CA THR A 254 31.48 -3.57 -8.37
C THR A 254 31.77 -4.41 -7.13
N ILE A 255 30.86 -4.39 -6.15
CA ILE A 255 30.98 -5.14 -4.89
C ILE A 255 29.70 -5.93 -4.68
N PHE A 256 29.82 -7.20 -4.29
CA PHE A 256 28.70 -8.08 -3.98
C PHE A 256 28.64 -8.35 -2.48
N MET A 257 27.60 -7.83 -1.81
CA MET A 257 27.27 -8.20 -0.42
C MET A 257 26.24 -9.33 -0.45
N ASP A 258 26.72 -10.54 -0.57
CA ASP A 258 25.96 -11.77 -0.77
C ASP A 258 25.56 -12.48 0.53
N THR A 259 26.12 -12.11 1.65
CA THR A 259 25.84 -12.74 2.95
C THR A 259 24.55 -12.22 3.54
N ASN A 260 23.57 -13.11 3.78
CA ASN A 260 22.29 -12.80 4.42
C ASN A 260 22.36 -13.05 5.93
N TYR A 261 22.26 -11.99 6.73
CA TYR A 261 22.23 -12.02 8.20
C TYR A 261 20.83 -12.04 8.81
N ARG A 262 19.80 -12.03 7.97
CA ARG A 262 18.39 -11.93 8.39
C ARG A 262 17.75 -13.30 8.59
N SER A 263 17.89 -14.14 7.58
CA SER A 263 17.05 -15.33 7.39
C SER A 263 17.84 -16.62 7.58
N ASP A 264 17.18 -17.63 8.08
CA ASP A 264 17.70 -18.97 8.18
C ASP A 264 17.90 -19.62 6.79
N GLU A 265 18.71 -20.70 6.73
CA GLU A 265 19.21 -21.30 5.48
C GLU A 265 18.11 -21.63 4.47
N GLU A 266 17.02 -22.26 4.91
CA GLU A 266 15.96 -22.73 4.01
C GLU A 266 15.20 -21.59 3.34
N ILE A 267 15.01 -20.47 4.04
CA ILE A 267 14.38 -19.28 3.46
C ILE A 267 15.26 -18.68 2.38
N VAL A 268 16.58 -18.58 2.64
CA VAL A 268 17.55 -18.09 1.66
C VAL A 268 17.60 -19.01 0.45
N ARG A 269 17.63 -20.35 0.65
CA ARG A 269 17.65 -21.35 -0.42
C ARG A 269 16.41 -21.23 -1.32
N VAL A 270 15.21 -21.24 -0.73
CA VAL A 270 13.95 -21.15 -1.51
C VAL A 270 13.88 -19.82 -2.26
N SER A 271 14.31 -18.71 -1.67
CA SER A 271 14.33 -17.41 -2.33
C SER A 271 15.29 -17.37 -3.52
N ASN A 272 16.50 -17.96 -3.39
CA ASN A 272 17.47 -18.08 -4.48
C ASN A 272 16.92 -18.99 -5.59
N ASP A 273 16.40 -20.18 -5.25
CA ASP A 273 15.89 -21.14 -6.20
C ASP A 273 14.74 -20.55 -7.03
N PHE A 274 13.86 -19.77 -6.40
CA PHE A 274 12.77 -19.08 -7.07
C PHE A 274 13.28 -18.01 -8.06
N VAL A 275 14.23 -17.16 -7.67
CA VAL A 275 14.61 -15.99 -8.46
C VAL A 275 15.69 -16.27 -9.50
N ARG A 276 16.50 -17.34 -9.29
CA ARG A 276 17.66 -17.69 -10.15
C ARG A 276 17.29 -17.87 -11.62
N PRO A 277 16.22 -18.59 -12.01
CA PRO A 277 15.87 -18.79 -13.42
C PRO A 277 15.65 -17.49 -14.19
N TYR A 278 15.23 -16.43 -13.50
CA TYR A 278 14.93 -15.13 -14.10
C TYR A 278 16.15 -14.20 -14.24
N TYR A 279 17.21 -14.44 -13.44
CA TYR A 279 18.33 -13.51 -13.33
C TYR A 279 19.72 -14.12 -13.51
N GLN A 280 19.87 -15.43 -13.63
CA GLN A 280 21.19 -16.08 -13.68
C GLN A 280 22.10 -15.59 -14.81
N GLU A 281 21.52 -15.03 -15.89
CA GLU A 281 22.29 -14.48 -17.02
C GLU A 281 22.70 -13.01 -16.82
N GLN A 282 22.23 -12.37 -15.76
CA GLN A 282 22.61 -11.00 -15.43
C GLN A 282 24.02 -10.97 -14.83
N ALA A 283 24.93 -10.16 -15.41
CA ALA A 283 26.33 -10.05 -14.96
C ALA A 283 26.45 -9.61 -13.49
N LEU A 284 25.45 -8.92 -12.95
CA LEU A 284 25.40 -8.46 -11.55
C LEU A 284 24.60 -9.40 -10.64
N TYR A 285 24.24 -10.58 -11.09
CA TYR A 285 23.55 -11.58 -10.28
C TYR A 285 24.54 -12.36 -9.40
N CYS A 286 24.15 -12.59 -8.15
CA CYS A 286 24.78 -13.55 -7.25
C CYS A 286 23.70 -14.16 -6.33
N ASP A 287 23.85 -15.42 -5.99
CA ASP A 287 23.02 -16.05 -4.95
C ASP A 287 23.39 -15.46 -3.57
N MET A 288 22.40 -15.38 -2.69
CA MET A 288 22.63 -15.04 -1.29
C MET A 288 23.10 -16.27 -0.52
N VAL A 289 23.96 -16.08 0.46
CA VAL A 289 24.45 -17.12 1.37
C VAL A 289 24.00 -16.79 2.79
N ALA A 290 23.30 -17.71 3.43
CA ALA A 290 22.87 -17.51 4.83
C ALA A 290 24.07 -17.51 5.79
N ASP A 291 24.14 -16.52 6.68
CA ASP A 291 25.08 -16.51 7.81
C ASP A 291 24.57 -17.40 8.95
N SER A 292 23.25 -17.49 9.10
CA SER A 292 22.59 -18.36 10.08
C SER A 292 22.88 -19.82 9.79
N LYS A 293 23.19 -20.59 10.84
CA LYS A 293 23.33 -22.05 10.79
C LYS A 293 22.03 -22.79 11.13
N ASN A 294 20.99 -22.05 11.48
CA ASN A 294 19.67 -22.62 11.69
C ASN A 294 19.05 -22.96 10.32
N LYS A 295 18.36 -24.08 10.26
CA LYS A 295 17.72 -24.49 9.01
C LYS A 295 16.59 -23.56 8.60
N GLY A 296 15.77 -23.11 9.55
CA GLY A 296 14.50 -22.45 9.26
C GLY A 296 13.50 -23.40 8.58
N GLN A 297 12.35 -22.86 8.20
CA GLN A 297 11.28 -23.67 7.62
C GLN A 297 10.51 -22.86 6.57
N VAL A 298 10.26 -23.46 5.40
CA VAL A 298 9.41 -22.90 4.36
C VAL A 298 8.37 -23.94 3.98
N TYR A 299 7.11 -23.57 4.16
CA TYR A 299 5.95 -24.42 3.89
C TYR A 299 5.08 -23.79 2.82
N LYS A 300 4.48 -24.62 1.97
CA LYS A 300 3.37 -24.22 1.12
C LYS A 300 2.16 -25.08 1.36
N SER A 301 0.96 -24.52 1.24
CA SER A 301 -0.31 -25.22 1.41
C SER A 301 -1.39 -24.65 0.52
N ARG A 302 -2.25 -25.54 0.00
CA ARG A 302 -3.39 -25.20 -0.83
C ARG A 302 -4.68 -25.39 -0.07
N PHE A 303 -5.65 -24.50 -0.32
CA PHE A 303 -6.97 -24.52 0.32
C PHE A 303 -8.08 -24.46 -0.73
N ILE A 304 -9.29 -24.87 -0.33
CA ILE A 304 -10.48 -24.87 -1.20
C ILE A 304 -10.97 -23.43 -1.46
N ASP A 305 -10.86 -22.56 -0.47
CA ASP A 305 -11.27 -21.16 -0.52
C ASP A 305 -10.50 -20.29 0.49
N SER A 306 -10.73 -18.98 0.45
CA SER A 306 -10.08 -18.00 1.31
C SER A 306 -10.48 -18.09 2.79
N GLU A 307 -11.64 -18.66 3.11
CA GLU A 307 -12.05 -18.86 4.50
C GLU A 307 -11.24 -19.98 5.18
N HIS A 308 -11.05 -21.11 4.48
CA HIS A 308 -10.20 -22.22 4.98
C HIS A 308 -8.73 -21.79 5.08
N GLU A 309 -8.25 -21.03 4.10
CA GLU A 309 -6.91 -20.43 4.12
C GLU A 309 -6.73 -19.53 5.36
N ALA A 310 -7.67 -18.64 5.62
CA ALA A 310 -7.64 -17.74 6.78
C ALA A 310 -7.70 -18.49 8.11
N ARG A 311 -8.52 -19.53 8.19
CA ARG A 311 -8.61 -20.42 9.38
C ARG A 311 -7.27 -21.09 9.67
N PHE A 312 -6.65 -21.68 8.67
CA PHE A 312 -5.32 -22.30 8.81
C PHE A 312 -4.27 -21.30 9.33
N ILE A 313 -4.26 -20.08 8.79
CA ILE A 313 -3.30 -19.04 9.22
C ILE A 313 -3.49 -18.74 10.71
N VAL A 314 -4.73 -18.57 11.17
CA VAL A 314 -5.04 -18.26 12.57
C VAL A 314 -4.68 -19.43 13.48
N GLU A 315 -5.03 -20.66 13.10
CA GLU A 315 -4.66 -21.87 13.85
C GLU A 315 -3.14 -22.02 14.00
N LYS A 316 -2.37 -21.73 12.93
CA LYS A 316 -0.89 -21.75 12.99
C LYS A 316 -0.31 -20.65 13.88
N ILE A 317 -0.93 -19.48 13.89
CA ILE A 317 -0.53 -18.39 14.81
C ILE A 317 -0.78 -18.81 16.25
N GLU A 318 -1.96 -19.38 16.56
CA GLU A 318 -2.28 -19.86 17.91
C GLU A 318 -1.33 -20.99 18.34
N GLU A 319 -1.09 -21.96 17.45
CA GLU A 319 -0.15 -23.06 17.69
C GLU A 319 1.23 -22.54 18.06
N LEU A 320 1.78 -21.61 17.27
CA LEU A 320 3.11 -21.05 17.50
C LEU A 320 3.17 -20.17 18.76
N ILE A 321 2.14 -19.40 19.07
CA ILE A 321 2.07 -18.64 20.33
C ILE A 321 2.04 -19.59 21.52
N ASN A 322 1.32 -20.70 21.43
CA ASN A 322 1.20 -21.68 22.51
C ASN A 322 2.52 -22.43 22.80
N THR A 323 3.51 -22.42 21.89
CA THR A 323 4.86 -22.93 22.20
C THR A 323 5.60 -22.06 23.22
N GLY A 324 5.21 -20.79 23.37
CA GLY A 324 5.87 -19.80 24.22
C GLY A 324 7.07 -19.08 23.56
N ASP A 325 7.48 -19.46 22.34
CA ASP A 325 8.62 -18.89 21.62
C ASP A 325 8.24 -17.66 20.81
N TYR A 326 6.94 -17.47 20.54
CA TYR A 326 6.42 -16.41 19.69
C TYR A 326 5.35 -15.58 20.40
N THR A 327 5.28 -14.31 20.04
CA THR A 327 4.26 -13.35 20.48
C THR A 327 3.49 -12.84 19.27
N VAL A 328 2.33 -12.23 19.47
CA VAL A 328 1.51 -11.65 18.37
C VAL A 328 2.29 -10.66 17.47
N ASN A 329 3.36 -10.06 17.98
CA ASN A 329 4.18 -9.13 17.20
C ASN A 329 5.17 -9.83 16.25
N ASP A 330 5.41 -11.12 16.45
CA ASP A 330 6.39 -11.90 15.68
C ASP A 330 5.83 -12.41 14.34
N PHE A 331 4.62 -12.00 13.97
CA PHE A 331 3.93 -12.45 12.77
C PHE A 331 3.68 -11.31 11.77
N TYR A 332 3.97 -11.56 10.49
CA TYR A 332 3.50 -10.78 9.35
C TYR A 332 2.58 -11.64 8.49
N ILE A 333 1.49 -11.03 8.02
CA ILE A 333 0.63 -11.59 6.97
C ILE A 333 0.73 -10.64 5.79
N LEU A 334 1.34 -11.13 4.71
CA LEU A 334 1.62 -10.37 3.50
C LEU A 334 0.69 -10.81 2.38
N TYR A 335 0.20 -9.86 1.61
CA TYR A 335 -0.70 -10.11 0.49
C TYR A 335 -0.40 -9.17 -0.69
N ARG A 336 -0.83 -9.55 -1.89
CA ARG A 336 -0.64 -8.75 -3.11
C ARG A 336 -1.55 -7.53 -3.12
N ASN A 337 -2.81 -7.69 -2.75
CA ASN A 337 -3.80 -6.62 -2.69
C ASN A 337 -4.66 -6.68 -1.42
N ASN A 338 -5.22 -5.53 -1.02
CA ASN A 338 -5.91 -5.38 0.26
C ASN A 338 -7.18 -6.25 0.41
N LYS A 339 -7.83 -6.67 -0.69
CA LYS A 339 -9.02 -7.51 -0.61
C LYS A 339 -8.76 -8.89 0.01
N GLN A 340 -7.51 -9.37 -0.08
CA GLN A 340 -7.12 -10.67 0.45
C GLN A 340 -7.09 -10.71 1.98
N SER A 341 -6.91 -9.56 2.66
CA SER A 341 -6.83 -9.51 4.13
C SER A 341 -8.15 -9.75 4.84
N CYS A 342 -9.29 -9.54 4.16
CA CYS A 342 -10.60 -9.48 4.81
C CYS A 342 -10.95 -10.74 5.62
N ASP A 343 -10.79 -11.94 5.03
CA ASP A 343 -11.14 -13.20 5.70
C ASP A 343 -10.20 -13.46 6.89
N VAL A 344 -8.92 -13.14 6.73
CA VAL A 344 -7.91 -13.24 7.81
C VAL A 344 -8.21 -12.27 8.95
N GLU A 345 -8.57 -11.02 8.65
CA GLU A 345 -8.96 -10.03 9.67
C GLU A 345 -10.10 -10.53 10.54
N ILE A 346 -11.08 -11.17 9.91
CA ILE A 346 -12.24 -11.70 10.61
C ILE A 346 -11.89 -12.90 11.46
N LYS A 347 -11.13 -13.86 10.91
CA LYS A 347 -10.71 -15.04 11.68
C LYS A 347 -9.81 -14.66 12.85
N LEU A 348 -8.89 -13.71 12.71
CA LEU A 348 -8.11 -13.16 13.83
C LEU A 348 -9.02 -12.54 14.89
N LYS A 349 -10.06 -11.83 14.47
CA LYS A 349 -11.02 -11.22 15.38
C LYS A 349 -11.91 -12.26 16.08
N GLU A 350 -12.35 -13.30 15.38
CA GLU A 350 -13.09 -14.44 15.96
C GLU A 350 -12.26 -15.15 17.02
N ALA A 351 -10.96 -15.32 16.78
CA ALA A 351 -10.01 -15.91 17.72
C ALA A 351 -9.56 -14.96 18.85
N GLY A 352 -10.01 -13.70 18.86
CA GLY A 352 -9.60 -12.70 19.85
C GLY A 352 -8.12 -12.28 19.74
N ILE A 353 -7.47 -12.49 18.59
CA ILE A 353 -6.08 -12.14 18.35
C ILE A 353 -6.00 -10.69 17.85
N ASP A 354 -5.20 -9.88 18.54
CA ASP A 354 -4.97 -8.49 18.15
C ASP A 354 -4.16 -8.40 16.85
N TYR A 355 -4.57 -7.52 15.93
CA TYR A 355 -3.88 -7.27 14.68
C TYR A 355 -3.78 -5.78 14.34
N ILE A 356 -2.84 -5.43 13.45
CA ILE A 356 -2.55 -4.07 12.97
C ILE A 356 -2.47 -4.10 11.46
N ILE A 357 -3.27 -3.26 10.79
CA ILE A 357 -3.18 -3.07 9.34
C ILE A 357 -2.30 -1.86 9.06
N LYS A 358 -1.23 -2.05 8.28
CA LYS A 358 -0.25 -0.99 8.01
C LYS A 358 -0.45 -0.26 6.68
N SER A 359 -1.16 -0.86 5.74
CA SER A 359 -1.23 -0.36 4.35
C SER A 359 -2.60 0.17 3.94
N SER A 360 -3.64 -0.05 4.75
CA SER A 360 -5.02 0.35 4.42
C SER A 360 -5.85 0.58 5.68
N GLU A 361 -7.09 1.05 5.49
CA GLU A 361 -8.13 1.01 6.52
C GLU A 361 -8.57 -0.44 6.75
N GLY A 362 -8.90 -0.80 7.99
CA GLY A 362 -9.48 -2.09 8.32
C GLY A 362 -10.85 -2.30 7.67
N PHE A 363 -11.27 -3.54 7.50
CA PHE A 363 -12.53 -3.88 6.84
C PHE A 363 -13.71 -3.04 7.35
N PHE A 364 -13.88 -2.93 8.67
CA PHE A 364 -14.97 -2.16 9.28
C PHE A 364 -14.76 -0.63 9.27
N GLU A 365 -13.57 -0.16 8.87
CA GLU A 365 -13.23 1.26 8.73
C GLU A 365 -13.46 1.79 7.31
N ILE A 366 -13.62 0.90 6.32
CA ILE A 366 -13.96 1.26 4.94
C ILE A 366 -15.28 2.06 4.95
N LYS A 367 -15.30 3.22 4.30
CA LYS A 367 -16.42 4.18 4.39
C LYS A 367 -17.80 3.57 4.14
N GLN A 368 -17.95 2.73 3.12
CA GLN A 368 -19.21 2.06 2.81
C GLN A 368 -19.64 1.10 3.92
N ILE A 369 -18.67 0.28 4.40
CA ILE A 369 -18.90 -0.69 5.48
C ILE A 369 -19.22 0.05 6.80
N SER A 370 -18.41 1.06 7.14
CA SER A 370 -18.60 1.90 8.31
C SER A 370 -19.96 2.61 8.30
N THR A 371 -20.46 3.03 7.12
CA THR A 371 -21.79 3.61 6.97
C THR A 371 -22.90 2.58 7.19
N ILE A 372 -22.79 1.38 6.60
CA ILE A 372 -23.73 0.28 6.83
C ILE A 372 -23.78 -0.07 8.34
N MET A 373 -22.63 -0.24 8.96
CA MET A 373 -22.54 -0.54 10.39
C MET A 373 -23.15 0.57 11.26
N SER A 374 -22.97 1.84 10.88
CA SER A 374 -23.55 2.97 11.59
C SER A 374 -25.08 3.01 11.47
N ILE A 375 -25.65 2.65 10.31
CA ILE A 375 -27.10 2.51 10.12
C ILE A 375 -27.64 1.35 10.95
N LEU A 376 -26.96 0.19 10.99
CA LEU A 376 -27.36 -0.93 11.86
C LEU A 376 -27.34 -0.53 13.35
N ARG A 377 -26.32 0.21 13.79
CA ARG A 377 -26.24 0.73 15.18
C ARG A 377 -27.39 1.66 15.51
N LEU A 378 -27.77 2.57 14.60
CA LEU A 378 -28.92 3.44 14.78
C LEU A 378 -30.25 2.69 14.76
N GLY A 379 -30.36 1.60 14.00
CA GLY A 379 -31.52 0.71 14.04
C GLY A 379 -31.68 -0.03 15.37
N VAL A 380 -30.56 -0.27 16.11
CA VAL A 380 -30.59 -0.82 17.48
C VAL A 380 -30.79 0.28 18.52
N ASN A 381 -30.16 1.43 18.34
CA ASN A 381 -30.21 2.57 19.26
C ASN A 381 -30.24 3.89 18.47
N TYR A 382 -31.41 4.43 18.25
CA TYR A 382 -31.60 5.65 17.46
C TYR A 382 -30.96 6.91 18.09
N ASN A 383 -30.58 6.85 19.38
CA ASN A 383 -29.85 7.92 20.07
C ASN A 383 -28.32 7.80 19.90
N ASP A 384 -27.82 6.95 19.02
CA ASP A 384 -26.38 6.83 18.77
C ASP A 384 -25.87 7.97 17.87
N ASP A 385 -25.68 9.14 18.48
CA ASP A 385 -25.18 10.35 17.81
C ASP A 385 -23.81 10.16 17.15
N VAL A 386 -22.98 9.26 17.69
CA VAL A 386 -21.67 8.93 17.10
C VAL A 386 -21.85 8.20 15.77
N ALA A 387 -22.81 7.28 15.71
CA ALA A 387 -23.13 6.56 14.48
C ALA A 387 -23.71 7.52 13.43
N TYR A 388 -24.65 8.40 13.81
CA TYR A 388 -25.22 9.39 12.91
C TYR A 388 -24.15 10.36 12.35
N LYS A 389 -23.29 10.88 13.22
CA LYS A 389 -22.16 11.69 12.81
C LYS A 389 -21.25 10.98 11.81
N THR A 390 -20.94 9.70 12.04
CA THR A 390 -20.12 8.89 11.14
C THR A 390 -20.72 8.78 9.74
N ILE A 391 -22.06 8.61 9.61
CA ILE A 391 -22.73 8.57 8.31
C ILE A 391 -22.52 9.88 7.55
N LEU A 392 -22.69 11.02 8.21
CA LEU A 392 -22.52 12.34 7.58
C LEU A 392 -21.05 12.63 7.21
N GLU A 393 -20.11 12.17 8.04
CA GLU A 393 -18.67 12.34 7.78
C GLU A 393 -18.16 11.43 6.65
N ASN A 394 -18.66 10.21 6.54
CA ASN A 394 -18.30 9.27 5.48
C ASN A 394 -18.76 9.74 4.10
N ARG A 395 -19.88 10.50 4.02
CA ARG A 395 -20.38 11.10 2.77
C ARG A 395 -20.65 10.08 1.67
N VAL A 396 -21.30 8.98 2.02
CA VAL A 396 -21.65 7.86 1.14
C VAL A 396 -23.09 8.02 0.62
N GLY A 397 -23.34 7.62 -0.62
CA GLY A 397 -24.65 7.75 -1.26
C GLY A 397 -25.05 9.22 -1.49
N GLU A 398 -26.33 9.54 -1.35
CA GLU A 398 -26.83 10.91 -1.54
C GLU A 398 -26.33 11.89 -0.47
N VAL A 399 -25.87 11.39 0.68
CA VAL A 399 -25.25 12.19 1.76
C VAL A 399 -23.99 12.95 1.29
N LYS A 400 -23.30 12.47 0.24
CA LYS A 400 -22.13 13.14 -0.34
C LYS A 400 -22.40 14.57 -0.83
N TYR A 401 -23.63 14.86 -1.19
CA TYR A 401 -24.04 16.18 -1.70
C TYR A 401 -24.48 17.17 -0.60
N LEU A 402 -24.61 16.73 0.65
CA LEU A 402 -24.88 17.64 1.77
C LEU A 402 -23.66 18.52 2.07
N PRO A 403 -23.82 19.83 2.34
CA PRO A 403 -22.70 20.67 2.78
C PRO A 403 -22.18 20.22 4.14
N LYS A 404 -20.87 20.33 4.37
CA LYS A 404 -20.26 19.95 5.67
C LYS A 404 -20.85 20.73 6.86
N THR A 405 -21.40 21.92 6.61
CA THR A 405 -22.03 22.75 7.62
C THR A 405 -23.32 22.17 8.21
N ILE A 406 -23.97 21.22 7.50
CA ILE A 406 -25.20 20.56 8.00
C ILE A 406 -24.94 19.83 9.30
N LEU A 407 -23.85 19.09 9.42
CA LEU A 407 -23.49 18.41 10.67
C LEU A 407 -23.34 19.41 11.83
N ASN A 408 -22.70 20.54 11.60
CA ASN A 408 -22.54 21.57 12.64
C ASN A 408 -23.90 22.16 13.06
N LYS A 409 -24.84 22.35 12.11
CA LYS A 409 -26.21 22.79 12.44
C LYS A 409 -26.92 21.77 13.32
N ILE A 410 -26.87 20.47 12.94
CA ILE A 410 -27.48 19.39 13.72
C ILE A 410 -26.90 19.35 15.15
N ILE A 411 -25.57 19.40 15.28
CA ILE A 411 -24.89 19.40 16.59
C ILE A 411 -25.34 20.60 17.45
N PHE A 412 -25.44 21.78 16.85
CA PHE A 412 -25.85 23.01 17.54
C PHE A 412 -27.29 22.91 18.03
N GLU A 413 -28.25 22.54 17.16
CA GLU A 413 -29.66 22.43 17.52
C GLU A 413 -29.90 21.29 18.54
N ALA A 414 -29.28 20.12 18.34
CA ALA A 414 -29.38 19.01 19.28
C ALA A 414 -28.87 19.37 20.68
N SER A 415 -27.79 20.16 20.76
CA SER A 415 -27.26 20.63 22.06
C SER A 415 -28.22 21.60 22.78
N SER A 416 -29.07 22.32 22.06
CA SER A 416 -30.05 23.23 22.63
C SER A 416 -31.35 22.54 23.04
N THR A 417 -31.76 21.50 22.32
CA THR A 417 -33.02 20.79 22.56
C THR A 417 -32.87 19.54 23.43
N GLY A 418 -31.66 18.94 23.48
CA GLY A 418 -31.40 17.65 24.13
C GLY A 418 -31.90 16.46 23.34
N GLU A 419 -32.31 16.65 22.08
CA GLU A 419 -32.74 15.57 21.17
C GLU A 419 -31.56 14.87 20.50
N SER A 420 -31.80 13.65 19.97
CA SER A 420 -30.81 12.93 19.17
C SER A 420 -30.46 13.67 17.87
N TYR A 421 -29.27 13.42 17.30
CA TYR A 421 -28.92 13.97 15.99
C TYR A 421 -29.87 13.51 14.89
N LEU A 422 -30.37 12.27 14.98
CA LEU A 422 -31.33 11.74 14.04
C LEU A 422 -32.65 12.52 14.06
N ASP A 423 -33.26 12.73 15.24
CA ASP A 423 -34.54 13.46 15.37
C ASP A 423 -34.37 14.94 15.05
N THR A 424 -33.25 15.54 15.47
CA THR A 424 -32.92 16.94 15.16
C THR A 424 -32.77 17.17 13.66
N SER A 425 -32.20 16.19 12.92
CA SER A 425 -31.89 16.34 11.50
C SER A 425 -33.13 16.58 10.61
N VAL A 426 -34.29 16.06 10.99
CA VAL A 426 -35.57 16.21 10.24
C VAL A 426 -36.41 17.39 10.71
N LYS A 427 -35.89 18.15 11.69
CA LYS A 427 -36.56 19.35 12.24
C LYS A 427 -35.77 20.63 11.96
N LEU A 428 -34.69 20.53 11.16
CA LEU A 428 -33.85 21.68 10.85
C LEU A 428 -34.60 22.72 10.03
N ASP A 429 -34.55 23.96 10.50
CA ASP A 429 -34.97 25.13 9.74
C ASP A 429 -33.81 25.64 8.84
N ASP A 430 -34.13 26.50 7.87
CA ASP A 430 -33.15 27.15 6.97
C ASP A 430 -32.26 26.16 6.18
N ILE A 431 -32.83 25.07 5.69
CA ILE A 431 -32.16 24.13 4.78
C ILE A 431 -32.90 24.11 3.42
N THR A 432 -32.16 23.72 2.36
CA THR A 432 -32.75 23.62 1.03
C THR A 432 -33.69 22.41 0.92
N PRO A 433 -34.71 22.43 0.01
CA PRO A 433 -35.60 21.28 -0.22
C PRO A 433 -34.84 19.99 -0.55
N TYR A 434 -33.64 20.09 -1.19
CA TYR A 434 -32.80 18.93 -1.46
C TYR A 434 -32.18 18.38 -0.19
N GLN A 435 -31.64 19.24 0.69
CA GLN A 435 -31.08 18.83 1.97
C GLN A 435 -32.13 18.17 2.85
N ASP A 436 -33.30 18.78 2.95
CA ASP A 436 -34.45 18.23 3.67
C ASP A 436 -34.81 16.83 3.14
N LYS A 437 -34.92 16.67 1.82
CA LYS A 437 -35.20 15.38 1.18
C LYS A 437 -34.19 14.31 1.55
N VAL A 438 -32.90 14.63 1.51
CA VAL A 438 -31.80 13.66 1.82
C VAL A 438 -31.86 13.25 3.29
N LEU A 439 -32.02 14.23 4.22
CA LEU A 439 -32.10 13.95 5.65
C LEU A 439 -33.34 13.12 6.00
N ASN A 440 -34.51 13.44 5.43
CA ASN A 440 -35.74 12.65 5.58
C ASN A 440 -35.57 11.23 5.00
N SER A 441 -34.92 11.07 3.84
CA SER A 441 -34.67 9.74 3.26
C SER A 441 -33.77 8.90 4.17
N LEU A 442 -32.74 9.51 4.80
CA LEU A 442 -31.87 8.84 5.76
C LEU A 442 -32.63 8.46 7.04
N TYR A 443 -33.46 9.37 7.55
CA TYR A 443 -34.33 9.11 8.70
C TYR A 443 -35.26 7.90 8.46
N HIS A 444 -35.96 7.87 7.34
CA HIS A 444 -36.84 6.75 6.98
C HIS A 444 -36.07 5.45 6.79
N LEU A 445 -34.88 5.47 6.16
CA LEU A 445 -34.02 4.29 6.04
C LEU A 445 -33.67 3.70 7.41
N ILE A 446 -33.30 4.54 8.37
CA ILE A 446 -32.95 4.10 9.73
C ILE A 446 -34.18 3.51 10.45
N ARG A 447 -35.35 4.12 10.28
CA ARG A 447 -36.61 3.58 10.84
C ARG A 447 -37.01 2.26 10.21
N ASP A 448 -36.91 2.12 8.87
CA ASP A 448 -37.15 0.84 8.18
C ASP A 448 -36.21 -0.26 8.70
N VAL A 449 -34.93 0.06 9.01
CA VAL A 449 -33.97 -0.88 9.59
C VAL A 449 -34.34 -1.23 11.03
N GLU A 450 -34.74 -0.27 11.86
CA GLU A 450 -35.25 -0.52 13.22
C GLU A 450 -36.45 -1.50 13.20
N ASP A 451 -37.42 -1.24 12.34
CA ASP A 451 -38.59 -2.11 12.14
C ASP A 451 -38.18 -3.53 11.70
N ALA A 452 -37.23 -3.63 10.76
CA ALA A 452 -36.74 -4.92 10.28
C ALA A 452 -36.03 -5.71 11.38
N ILE A 453 -35.25 -5.04 12.25
CA ILE A 453 -34.59 -5.66 13.42
C ILE A 453 -35.64 -6.16 14.42
N ASN A 454 -36.64 -5.34 14.73
CA ASN A 454 -37.73 -5.70 15.65
C ASN A 454 -38.56 -6.89 15.15
N LEU A 455 -38.68 -7.05 13.82
CA LEU A 455 -39.32 -8.19 13.15
C LEU A 455 -38.40 -9.42 13.03
N SER A 456 -37.17 -9.36 13.56
CA SER A 456 -36.16 -10.42 13.48
C SER A 456 -35.87 -10.87 12.04
N ASN A 457 -35.81 -9.94 11.10
CA ASN A 457 -35.43 -10.25 9.73
C ASN A 457 -33.93 -10.68 9.70
N PRO A 458 -33.55 -11.56 8.75
CA PRO A 458 -32.14 -11.92 8.56
C PRO A 458 -31.27 -10.69 8.33
N ILE A 459 -30.13 -10.62 9.00
CA ILE A 459 -29.23 -9.46 8.91
C ILE A 459 -28.72 -9.23 7.50
N GLU A 460 -28.54 -10.30 6.70
CA GLU A 460 -28.11 -10.25 5.30
C GLU A 460 -29.13 -9.49 4.43
N ASP A 461 -30.43 -9.66 4.73
CA ASP A 461 -31.51 -8.96 4.03
C ASP A 461 -31.53 -7.48 4.41
N ILE A 462 -31.32 -7.18 5.70
CA ILE A 462 -31.22 -5.80 6.20
C ILE A 462 -30.02 -5.09 5.54
N ILE A 463 -28.87 -5.71 5.49
CA ILE A 463 -27.68 -5.16 4.84
C ILE A 463 -27.92 -4.96 3.34
N SER A 464 -28.56 -5.92 2.67
CA SER A 464 -28.90 -5.82 1.24
C SER A 464 -29.86 -4.66 0.97
N TYR A 465 -30.83 -4.44 1.86
CA TYR A 465 -31.74 -3.30 1.82
C TYR A 465 -31.00 -1.96 1.95
N ILE A 466 -30.09 -1.84 2.94
CA ILE A 466 -29.25 -0.64 3.14
C ILE A 466 -28.42 -0.35 1.88
N ILE A 467 -27.73 -1.36 1.33
CA ILE A 467 -26.90 -1.25 0.13
C ILE A 467 -27.74 -0.72 -1.06
N SER A 468 -28.93 -1.28 -1.23
CA SER A 468 -29.86 -0.89 -2.31
C SER A 468 -30.35 0.56 -2.15
N LYS A 469 -30.79 0.95 -0.95
CA LYS A 469 -31.31 2.30 -0.66
C LYS A 469 -30.26 3.38 -0.82
N LEU A 470 -29.02 3.10 -0.38
CA LEU A 470 -27.88 4.00 -0.57
C LEU A 470 -27.30 3.96 -1.99
N LYS A 471 -27.77 3.05 -2.86
CA LYS A 471 -27.28 2.85 -4.24
C LYS A 471 -25.77 2.63 -4.30
N LEU A 472 -25.22 1.85 -3.36
CA LEU A 472 -23.76 1.75 -3.17
C LEU A 472 -23.03 1.14 -4.37
N TYR A 473 -23.62 0.18 -5.08
CA TYR A 473 -23.01 -0.38 -6.29
C TYR A 473 -22.85 0.69 -7.38
N LYS A 474 -23.89 1.50 -7.61
CA LYS A 474 -23.83 2.59 -8.58
C LYS A 474 -22.81 3.66 -8.16
N GLU A 475 -22.75 4.01 -6.88
CA GLU A 475 -21.73 4.94 -6.37
C GLU A 475 -20.31 4.40 -6.61
N ILE A 476 -20.10 3.10 -6.42
CA ILE A 476 -18.80 2.47 -6.65
C ILE A 476 -18.42 2.58 -8.13
N GLU A 477 -19.35 2.27 -9.05
CA GLU A 477 -19.15 2.41 -10.50
C GLU A 477 -18.78 3.86 -10.90
N GLU A 478 -19.49 4.85 -10.34
CA GLU A 478 -19.26 6.26 -10.64
C GLU A 478 -17.99 6.85 -10.00
N THR A 479 -17.47 6.26 -8.92
CA THR A 479 -16.41 6.87 -8.11
C THR A 479 -15.10 6.09 -8.08
N SER A 480 -15.07 4.87 -8.64
CA SER A 480 -13.85 4.08 -8.72
C SER A 480 -12.92 4.64 -9.79
N LYS A 481 -11.63 4.65 -9.48
CA LYS A 481 -10.57 5.24 -10.32
C LYS A 481 -9.90 4.22 -11.23
N SER A 482 -10.23 2.93 -11.05
CA SER A 482 -9.79 1.80 -11.87
C SER A 482 -10.76 0.64 -11.72
N ASP A 483 -10.77 -0.28 -12.68
CA ASP A 483 -11.57 -1.51 -12.61
C ASP A 483 -11.21 -2.37 -11.38
N GLU A 484 -9.92 -2.38 -11.00
CA GLU A 484 -9.48 -3.08 -9.79
C GLU A 484 -10.09 -2.50 -8.51
N GLU A 485 -10.16 -1.16 -8.41
CA GLU A 485 -10.79 -0.50 -7.28
C GLU A 485 -12.29 -0.79 -7.26
N GLU A 486 -12.95 -0.79 -8.41
CA GLU A 486 -14.36 -1.10 -8.56
C GLU A 486 -14.67 -2.52 -8.10
N ASP A 487 -13.96 -3.51 -8.64
CA ASP A 487 -14.10 -4.92 -8.27
C ASP A 487 -13.82 -5.15 -6.79
N MET A 488 -12.78 -4.51 -6.26
CA MET A 488 -12.43 -4.58 -4.84
C MET A 488 -13.56 -4.06 -3.96
N ARG A 489 -14.10 -2.89 -4.28
CA ARG A 489 -15.17 -2.25 -3.48
C ARG A 489 -16.49 -3.03 -3.59
N LYS A 490 -16.84 -3.57 -4.78
CA LYS A 490 -18.00 -4.45 -4.98
C LYS A 490 -17.87 -5.75 -4.18
N SER A 491 -16.71 -6.40 -4.24
CA SER A 491 -16.43 -7.62 -3.46
C SER A 491 -16.53 -7.36 -1.95
N THR A 492 -16.02 -6.21 -1.47
CA THR A 492 -16.11 -5.81 -0.06
C THR A 492 -17.56 -5.70 0.43
N LEU A 493 -18.47 -5.14 -0.39
CA LEU A 493 -19.90 -5.08 -0.06
C LEU A 493 -20.59 -6.45 -0.04
N GLN A 494 -20.08 -7.42 -0.81
CA GLN A 494 -20.60 -8.79 -0.73
C GLN A 494 -20.11 -9.48 0.54
N LYS A 495 -18.86 -9.31 0.91
CA LYS A 495 -18.27 -9.94 2.11
C LYS A 495 -18.97 -9.54 3.40
N ILE A 496 -19.42 -8.29 3.57
CA ILE A 496 -20.11 -7.90 4.82
C ILE A 496 -21.37 -8.75 5.06
N LYS A 497 -22.09 -9.16 4.00
CA LYS A 497 -23.26 -10.03 4.13
C LYS A 497 -22.87 -11.45 4.56
N VAL A 498 -21.77 -11.97 4.01
CA VAL A 498 -21.26 -13.28 4.39
C VAL A 498 -20.87 -13.29 5.86
N PHE A 499 -20.18 -12.27 6.34
CA PHE A 499 -19.74 -12.17 7.74
C PHE A 499 -20.87 -11.93 8.74
N ALA A 500 -21.94 -11.29 8.29
CA ALA A 500 -23.12 -11.07 9.11
C ALA A 500 -24.00 -12.32 9.22
N LYS A 501 -23.90 -13.26 8.27
CA LYS A 501 -24.76 -14.44 8.17
C LYS A 501 -24.83 -15.22 9.47
N GLY A 502 -26.06 -15.56 9.89
CA GLY A 502 -26.31 -16.35 11.08
C GLY A 502 -26.12 -15.62 12.42
N LYS A 503 -25.81 -14.32 12.41
CA LYS A 503 -25.70 -13.47 13.61
C LYS A 503 -26.95 -12.59 13.75
N SER A 504 -27.34 -12.27 14.96
CA SER A 504 -28.25 -11.14 15.19
C SER A 504 -27.52 -9.82 14.89
N VAL A 505 -28.28 -8.74 14.65
CA VAL A 505 -27.69 -7.42 14.41
C VAL A 505 -26.82 -6.97 15.58
N GLN A 506 -27.25 -7.22 16.82
CA GLN A 506 -26.48 -6.87 18.02
C GLN A 506 -25.17 -7.65 18.09
N GLU A 507 -25.22 -8.99 17.89
CA GLU A 507 -24.01 -9.83 17.86
C GLU A 507 -23.03 -9.39 16.79
N PHE A 508 -23.53 -8.97 15.63
CA PHE A 508 -22.66 -8.48 14.54
C PHE A 508 -22.03 -7.12 14.86
N ILE A 509 -22.77 -6.21 15.51
CA ILE A 509 -22.24 -4.95 16.01
C ILE A 509 -21.17 -5.20 17.07
N ASP A 510 -21.44 -6.08 18.04
CA ASP A 510 -20.50 -6.43 19.10
C ASP A 510 -19.25 -7.12 18.52
N PHE A 511 -19.42 -7.98 17.54
CA PHE A 511 -18.34 -8.56 16.78
C PHE A 511 -17.51 -7.49 16.07
N ALA A 512 -18.13 -6.55 15.35
CA ALA A 512 -17.43 -5.52 14.59
C ALA A 512 -16.63 -4.54 15.47
N TYR A 513 -17.17 -4.12 16.60
CA TYR A 513 -16.57 -3.09 17.45
C TYR A 513 -15.95 -3.61 18.75
N GLY A 514 -16.21 -4.89 19.12
CA GLY A 514 -15.82 -5.48 20.40
C GLY A 514 -16.63 -4.92 21.59
N ASN A 515 -16.43 -5.48 22.79
CA ASN A 515 -17.07 -5.01 24.02
C ASN A 515 -16.44 -3.69 24.54
N GLY A 516 -16.40 -2.67 23.73
CA GLY A 516 -16.03 -1.32 24.19
C GLY A 516 -14.80 -0.69 23.55
N ILE A 517 -15.03 0.50 23.01
CA ILE A 517 -14.12 1.62 22.73
C ILE A 517 -12.91 1.34 21.84
N LYS A 518 -12.95 1.97 20.65
CA LYS A 518 -11.82 2.19 19.74
C LYS A 518 -10.51 2.43 20.50
N LYS A 519 -9.62 1.47 20.52
CA LYS A 519 -8.21 1.72 20.82
C LYS A 519 -7.53 2.21 19.55
N LYS A 520 -7.52 3.49 19.36
CA LYS A 520 -6.83 4.23 18.28
C LYS A 520 -5.30 4.16 18.40
N ASN A 521 -4.69 3.21 19.04
CA ASN A 521 -3.22 3.01 19.09
C ASN A 521 -2.90 1.59 19.62
N LYS A 522 -3.32 0.54 18.91
CA LYS A 522 -2.74 -0.77 19.18
C LYS A 522 -1.27 -0.74 18.77
N LYS A 523 -0.38 -0.88 19.73
CA LYS A 523 1.07 -0.99 19.48
C LYS A 523 1.51 -2.44 19.26
N ASN A 524 0.67 -3.40 19.65
CA ASN A 524 0.97 -4.84 19.62
C ASN A 524 -0.12 -5.58 18.83
N GLY A 525 0.28 -6.51 18.00
CA GLY A 525 -0.63 -7.35 17.19
C GLY A 525 0.05 -7.97 15.98
N VAL A 526 -0.61 -8.95 15.39
CA VAL A 526 -0.23 -9.52 14.09
C VAL A 526 -0.27 -8.43 13.04
N ASN A 527 0.78 -8.26 12.25
CA ASN A 527 0.86 -7.17 11.27
C ASN A 527 0.40 -7.66 9.90
N LEU A 528 -0.65 -7.03 9.38
CA LEU A 528 -1.22 -7.26 8.06
C LEU A 528 -0.81 -6.13 7.12
N MET A 529 -0.25 -6.46 5.94
CA MET A 529 0.17 -5.46 4.97
C MET A 529 0.36 -6.05 3.57
N THR A 530 0.35 -5.20 2.56
CA THR A 530 0.73 -5.62 1.21
C THR A 530 2.22 -5.96 1.15
N ILE A 531 2.62 -6.81 0.21
CA ILE A 531 4.04 -7.12 -0.03
C ILE A 531 4.82 -5.84 -0.29
N HIS A 532 4.26 -4.88 -1.05
CA HIS A 532 4.89 -3.57 -1.30
C HIS A 532 5.19 -2.81 0.01
N ALA A 533 4.23 -2.78 0.94
CA ALA A 533 4.40 -2.09 2.22
C ALA A 533 5.38 -2.80 3.17
N SER A 534 5.69 -4.07 2.92
CA SER A 534 6.64 -4.86 3.71
C SER A 534 8.10 -4.62 3.31
N LYS A 535 8.36 -3.92 2.19
CA LYS A 535 9.73 -3.62 1.75
C LYS A 535 10.50 -2.87 2.84
N GLY A 536 11.70 -3.34 3.16
CA GLY A 536 12.52 -2.82 4.26
C GLY A 536 12.17 -3.38 5.64
N LEU A 537 11.05 -4.11 5.79
CA LEU A 537 10.65 -4.75 7.05
C LEU A 537 11.04 -6.24 7.08
N GLU A 538 10.95 -6.85 8.27
CA GLU A 538 11.26 -8.27 8.48
C GLU A 538 10.59 -8.77 9.76
N ASN A 539 10.24 -10.07 9.84
CA ASN A 539 9.70 -10.67 11.05
C ASN A 539 10.09 -12.15 11.18
N LYS A 540 9.89 -12.74 12.36
CA LYS A 540 10.24 -14.14 12.64
C LYS A 540 9.42 -15.10 11.77
N VAL A 541 8.11 -14.92 11.75
CA VAL A 541 7.17 -15.75 11.01
C VAL A 541 6.41 -14.90 10.00
N VAL A 542 6.37 -15.34 8.76
CA VAL A 542 5.68 -14.63 7.68
C VAL A 542 4.73 -15.58 6.96
N PHE A 543 3.49 -15.14 6.78
CA PHE A 543 2.51 -15.77 5.90
C PHE A 543 2.44 -14.95 4.62
N LEU A 544 2.59 -15.59 3.46
CA LEU A 544 2.38 -15.02 2.15
C LEU A 544 1.07 -15.57 1.60
N LEU A 545 0.04 -14.76 1.68
CA LEU A 545 -1.35 -15.10 1.45
C LEU A 545 -1.72 -15.06 -0.03
N GLY A 546 -2.40 -16.10 -0.53
CA GLY A 546 -3.04 -16.14 -1.83
C GLY A 546 -2.07 -15.95 -3.00
N VAL A 547 -1.07 -16.85 -3.13
CA VAL A 547 -0.20 -16.92 -4.31
C VAL A 547 -0.96 -17.59 -5.45
N ASP A 548 -2.01 -16.92 -5.92
CA ASP A 548 -3.04 -17.41 -6.82
C ASP A 548 -2.85 -16.90 -8.25
N ASN A 549 -3.42 -17.63 -9.23
CA ASN A 549 -3.51 -17.16 -10.61
C ASN A 549 -4.20 -15.80 -10.67
N ASP A 550 -3.73 -14.92 -11.55
CA ASP A 550 -4.22 -13.55 -11.75
C ASP A 550 -4.10 -12.61 -10.53
N VAL A 551 -3.48 -13.09 -9.43
CA VAL A 551 -3.21 -12.31 -8.23
C VAL A 551 -1.71 -12.11 -8.01
N LEU A 552 -0.94 -13.20 -7.95
CA LEU A 552 0.53 -13.18 -7.87
C LEU A 552 1.11 -14.36 -8.66
N PRO A 553 1.54 -14.17 -9.91
CA PRO A 553 1.65 -12.89 -10.62
C PRO A 553 0.28 -12.29 -11.01
N SER A 554 0.18 -10.97 -11.00
CA SER A 554 -0.99 -10.25 -11.48
C SER A 554 -1.06 -10.29 -13.00
N SER A 555 -2.24 -10.56 -13.56
CA SER A 555 -2.48 -10.49 -15.01
C SER A 555 -2.39 -9.06 -15.57
N LYS A 556 -2.46 -8.05 -14.70
CA LYS A 556 -2.38 -6.61 -15.03
C LYS A 556 -0.98 -6.02 -14.83
N ALA A 557 0.02 -6.82 -14.49
CA ALA A 557 1.38 -6.32 -14.33
C ALA A 557 2.00 -5.98 -15.69
N GLU A 558 2.67 -4.83 -15.79
CA GLU A 558 3.37 -4.41 -17.03
C GLU A 558 4.41 -5.45 -17.48
N THR A 559 5.05 -6.13 -16.55
CA THR A 559 6.01 -7.20 -16.83
C THR A 559 5.96 -8.27 -15.76
N GLU A 560 6.13 -9.52 -16.17
CA GLU A 560 6.27 -10.65 -15.25
C GLU A 560 7.41 -10.46 -14.27
N LEU A 561 8.51 -9.83 -14.69
CA LEU A 561 9.69 -9.63 -13.86
C LEU A 561 9.41 -8.74 -12.63
N GLU A 562 8.46 -7.81 -12.72
CA GLU A 562 8.02 -7.01 -11.57
C GLU A 562 7.33 -7.87 -10.51
N GLU A 563 6.48 -8.79 -10.93
CA GLU A 563 5.80 -9.73 -10.03
C GLU A 563 6.78 -10.77 -9.45
N VAL A 564 7.80 -11.19 -10.22
CA VAL A 564 8.92 -12.02 -9.70
C VAL A 564 9.64 -11.28 -8.58
N ASN A 565 9.95 -10.00 -8.77
CA ASN A 565 10.59 -9.19 -7.75
C ASN A 565 9.69 -9.03 -6.52
N LEU A 566 8.40 -8.86 -6.74
CA LEU A 566 7.44 -8.74 -5.64
C LEU A 566 7.36 -10.03 -4.83
N MET A 567 7.30 -11.18 -5.50
CA MET A 567 7.35 -12.49 -4.85
C MET A 567 8.66 -12.67 -4.07
N TYR A 568 9.82 -12.32 -4.67
CA TYR A 568 11.12 -12.37 -4.00
C TYR A 568 11.17 -11.45 -2.76
N VAL A 569 10.60 -10.24 -2.85
CA VAL A 569 10.45 -9.36 -1.67
C VAL A 569 9.65 -10.06 -0.60
N GLY A 570 8.50 -10.66 -0.92
CA GLY A 570 7.68 -11.41 0.04
C GLY A 570 8.45 -12.53 0.73
N LEU A 571 9.11 -13.39 -0.03
CA LEU A 571 9.91 -14.51 0.48
C LEU A 571 11.02 -14.06 1.44
N THR A 572 11.69 -12.96 1.13
CA THR A 572 12.82 -12.44 1.92
C THR A 572 12.43 -11.66 3.18
N ARG A 573 11.14 -11.61 3.55
CA ARG A 573 10.71 -10.93 4.80
C ARG A 573 10.82 -11.81 6.03
N ALA A 574 10.81 -13.12 5.88
CA ALA A 574 10.87 -14.06 6.99
C ALA A 574 12.30 -14.22 7.55
N LYS A 575 12.38 -14.42 8.87
CA LYS A 575 13.63 -14.81 9.55
C LYS A 575 13.72 -16.31 9.74
N ASN A 576 12.68 -16.92 10.31
CA ASN A 576 12.72 -18.31 10.78
C ASN A 576 11.72 -19.22 10.07
N ILE A 577 10.46 -18.76 9.88
CA ILE A 577 9.40 -19.59 9.31
C ILE A 577 8.65 -18.79 8.23
N MET A 578 8.41 -19.45 7.11
CA MET A 578 7.61 -18.92 6.00
C MET A 578 6.49 -19.90 5.67
N TYR A 579 5.26 -19.42 5.64
CA TYR A 579 4.10 -20.12 5.11
C TYR A 579 3.63 -19.44 3.83
N ILE A 580 3.43 -20.21 2.76
CA ILE A 580 2.95 -19.72 1.47
C ILE A 580 1.63 -20.42 1.18
N THR A 581 0.58 -19.65 0.99
CA THR A 581 -0.76 -20.19 0.85
C THR A 581 -1.37 -19.87 -0.52
N SER A 582 -2.31 -20.69 -0.96
CA SER A 582 -3.00 -20.52 -2.22
C SER A 582 -4.36 -21.20 -2.22
N THR A 583 -5.33 -20.61 -2.90
CA THR A 583 -6.64 -21.21 -3.21
C THR A 583 -6.74 -21.63 -4.68
N ASN A 584 -6.01 -20.95 -5.56
CA ASN A 584 -5.92 -21.24 -7.00
C ASN A 584 -4.46 -21.13 -7.47
N PRO A 585 -3.64 -22.17 -7.26
CA PRO A 585 -2.18 -22.10 -7.37
C PRO A 585 -1.66 -21.52 -8.67
N SER A 586 -0.95 -20.39 -8.56
CA SER A 586 -0.25 -19.76 -9.69
C SER A 586 0.99 -20.54 -10.11
N LYS A 587 1.61 -20.10 -11.22
CA LYS A 587 2.91 -20.64 -11.61
C LYS A 587 3.98 -20.40 -10.54
N PHE A 588 3.98 -19.25 -9.87
CA PHE A 588 4.94 -18.96 -8.80
C PHE A 588 4.80 -19.92 -7.62
N TYR A 589 3.56 -20.24 -7.21
CA TYR A 589 3.32 -21.25 -6.18
C TYR A 589 3.87 -22.63 -6.60
N LYS A 590 3.67 -23.02 -7.87
CA LYS A 590 4.11 -24.32 -8.40
C LYS A 590 5.63 -24.42 -8.52
N GLU A 591 6.32 -23.33 -8.85
CA GLU A 591 7.77 -23.26 -8.99
C GLU A 591 8.52 -23.33 -7.65
N LEU A 592 7.85 -23.07 -6.53
CA LEU A 592 8.47 -23.13 -5.21
C LEU A 592 8.88 -24.54 -4.82
N ASN A 593 10.16 -24.75 -4.60
CA ASN A 593 10.74 -25.97 -4.09
C ASN A 593 10.85 -25.94 -2.55
N CYS A 594 9.74 -26.19 -1.86
CA CYS A 594 9.64 -26.20 -0.40
C CYS A 594 8.68 -27.29 0.09
N ILE A 595 8.53 -27.45 1.40
CA ILE A 595 7.69 -28.50 2.00
C ILE A 595 6.22 -28.21 1.70
N ASP A 596 5.56 -29.14 1.01
CA ASP A 596 4.12 -29.08 0.76
C ASP A 596 3.37 -29.78 1.89
N ILE A 597 2.54 -29.02 2.61
CA ILE A 597 1.74 -29.51 3.74
C ILE A 597 0.25 -29.52 3.43
N THR A 598 -0.11 -29.51 2.14
CA THR A 598 -1.51 -29.55 1.70
C THR A 598 -2.18 -30.86 2.14
N GLN A 599 -3.24 -30.76 2.94
CA GLN A 599 -4.04 -31.91 3.40
C GLN A 599 -5.29 -32.04 2.52
N LEU A 600 -5.18 -32.72 1.39
CA LEU A 600 -6.27 -32.87 0.42
C LEU A 600 -7.44 -33.71 0.98
N ASP A 601 -7.18 -34.65 1.87
CA ASP A 601 -8.19 -35.58 2.40
C ASP A 601 -9.24 -34.92 3.34
N ILE A 602 -8.95 -33.71 3.85
CA ILE A 602 -9.89 -32.93 4.69
C ILE A 602 -10.87 -32.16 3.80
N ILE A 603 -10.50 -31.85 2.57
CA ILE A 603 -11.28 -31.02 1.63
C ILE A 603 -12.52 -31.80 1.16
N ASP A 604 -12.39 -33.09 0.83
CA ASP A 604 -13.48 -33.91 0.27
C ASP A 604 -14.55 -34.28 1.32
N ASN A 605 -14.22 -34.30 2.60
CA ASN A 605 -15.17 -34.64 3.67
C ASN A 605 -16.06 -33.47 4.12
N ILE A 606 -15.66 -32.22 3.88
CA ILE A 606 -16.43 -31.03 4.29
C ILE A 606 -17.48 -30.67 3.24
N THR A 607 -17.19 -30.89 1.96
CA THR A 607 -18.14 -30.65 0.85
C THR A 607 -19.35 -31.57 0.87
N ASN A 608 -19.29 -32.71 1.55
CA ASN A 608 -20.40 -33.66 1.65
C ASN A 608 -21.33 -33.44 2.85
N GLN A 609 -21.00 -32.54 3.78
CA GLN A 609 -21.85 -32.26 4.96
C GLN A 609 -22.74 -31.02 4.86
N GLU A 610 -22.55 -30.13 3.86
CA GLU A 610 -23.33 -28.87 3.75
C GLU A 610 -24.51 -28.91 2.76
N VAL A 611 -24.94 -30.07 2.27
CA VAL A 611 -26.03 -30.18 1.26
C VAL A 611 -27.44 -30.40 1.87
N GLU A 612 -27.61 -30.47 3.17
CA GLU A 612 -28.97 -30.62 3.76
C GLU A 612 -29.26 -29.50 4.77
N GLU A 613 -29.86 -28.41 4.28
CA GLU A 613 -30.99 -27.68 4.91
C GLU A 613 -31.43 -26.49 4.06
N GLN A 614 -32.54 -26.64 3.33
CA GLN A 614 -33.25 -25.51 2.71
C GLN A 614 -34.16 -24.83 3.74
N PRO A 615 -34.04 -23.52 4.00
CA PRO A 615 -34.97 -22.82 4.88
C PRO A 615 -36.29 -22.51 4.19
N LYS A 616 -37.36 -22.63 4.94
CA LYS A 616 -38.74 -22.29 4.51
C LYS A 616 -38.90 -20.78 4.28
N PRO A 617 -39.72 -20.33 3.32
CA PRO A 617 -39.91 -18.91 3.02
C PRO A 617 -40.65 -18.17 4.14
N VAL A 618 -39.99 -17.15 4.69
CA VAL A 618 -40.56 -16.22 5.66
C VAL A 618 -41.15 -15.02 4.91
N LYS A 619 -42.45 -14.75 5.11
CA LYS A 619 -43.14 -13.53 4.63
C LYS A 619 -42.75 -12.39 5.57
N SER A 620 -41.96 -11.43 5.11
CA SER A 620 -41.64 -10.21 5.85
C SER A 620 -42.02 -8.97 5.05
N ARG A 621 -42.33 -7.87 5.75
CA ARG A 621 -42.61 -6.55 5.16
C ARG A 621 -41.40 -6.05 4.34
N LEU A 622 -40.18 -6.46 4.71
CA LEU A 622 -38.95 -6.16 3.98
C LEU A 622 -38.91 -6.87 2.61
N ALA A 623 -39.42 -8.12 2.52
CA ALA A 623 -39.52 -8.84 1.26
C ALA A 623 -40.55 -8.19 0.32
N GLU A 624 -41.59 -7.57 0.85
CA GLU A 624 -42.57 -6.79 0.07
C GLU A 624 -41.99 -5.46 -0.41
N LEU A 625 -41.20 -4.78 0.44
CA LEU A 625 -40.48 -3.54 0.09
C LEU A 625 -39.41 -3.78 -0.97
N LEU A 626 -38.69 -4.89 -0.91
CA LEU A 626 -37.70 -5.28 -1.93
C LEU A 626 -38.33 -5.62 -3.27
N LYS A 627 -39.53 -6.25 -3.30
CA LYS A 627 -40.28 -6.56 -4.53
C LYS A 627 -40.84 -5.32 -5.22
N ASN A 628 -41.22 -4.28 -4.47
CA ASN A 628 -41.76 -3.04 -5.03
C ASN A 628 -40.70 -2.12 -5.67
N ASN A 629 -39.42 -2.37 -5.42
CA ASN A 629 -38.31 -1.63 -6.03
C ASN A 629 -37.77 -2.28 -7.32
N GLN A 630 -38.35 -3.41 -7.79
CA GLN A 630 -38.00 -4.04 -9.08
C GLN A 630 -39.03 -3.72 -10.20
N LYS A 631 -39.95 -2.85 -9.94
CA LYS A 631 -40.82 -2.19 -10.93
C LYS A 631 -40.44 -0.70 -10.95
#